data_e7d1ea61fb5b1c274aca658d6ecfa12d
#
_entry.id   e7d1ea61fb5b1c274aca658d6ecfa12d
#
_cell.length_a   1.000
_cell.length_b   1.000
_cell.length_c   1.000
_cell.angle_alpha   90.00
_cell.angle_beta   90.00
_cell.angle_gamma   90.00
#
_symmetry.space_group_name_H-M   'P 1'
#
loop_
_entity.id
_entity.type
_entity.pdbx_description
1 polymer ?
#
loop_
_entity_poly.entity_id
_entity_poly.type
_entity_poly.pdbx_seq_one_letter_code
_entity_poly.pdbx_strand_id
1 'polypeptide(L)'
;MSPHLVKIDGSQGEGGGQILRTAISLSAVTGKPIEVNNIRAKRANPGLRPQHMAGIRIIADLFHAKFENLKVGAEWIRFSPSDKFEGGSVKFDIGTAGSIPLTLMTVVSAVSLSNNSLQIEITGGTDVKASPTIDYIKNVVAKSYLSIGAKFTVDVLKRGYYPKGGGVVQSTIMPCKKPGTIELLATGYLEPKIISVCGQLPVHIAKRQISSALIALEKTDIRCSNYTASLESSISPGSSILVYSASDFGLYVGGDSIGELGKRAEAVGTEAAKRFLESILAQATVDPFLADMIVLPLALSKGRSRYRIARVTQHLLTNLHVVSEIVGCKYSIDQHGGSYVVMIEG
;
A
#
# COMPACT_ATOMS: atom_id res chain seq x y z
N MET A 1 -4.83 -0.54 34.90
CA MET A 1 -3.40 -0.26 34.62
C MET A 1 -3.34 0.57 33.37
N SER A 2 -2.65 1.73 33.39
CA SER A 2 -2.44 2.49 32.16
C SER A 2 -1.67 1.61 31.15
N PRO A 3 -2.10 1.54 29.88
CA PRO A 3 -1.41 0.72 28.90
C PRO A 3 0.06 1.18 28.77
N HIS A 4 0.97 0.23 28.66
CA HIS A 4 2.41 0.52 28.55
C HIS A 4 2.69 1.26 27.25
N LEU A 5 3.40 2.41 27.32
CA LEU A 5 3.81 3.20 26.18
C LEU A 5 4.90 2.46 25.38
N VAL A 6 4.63 2.14 24.13
CA VAL A 6 5.61 1.53 23.21
C VAL A 6 6.43 2.62 22.52
N LYS A 7 7.76 2.56 22.66
CA LYS A 7 8.68 3.51 22.02
C LYS A 7 9.27 2.90 20.74
N ILE A 8 9.22 3.63 19.65
CA ILE A 8 9.64 3.19 18.32
C ILE A 8 10.68 4.17 17.78
N ASP A 9 11.80 3.64 17.31
CA ASP A 9 12.83 4.44 16.65
C ASP A 9 12.52 4.57 15.14
N GLY A 10 12.09 5.74 14.71
CA GLY A 10 11.77 6.09 13.33
C GLY A 10 12.98 6.19 12.39
N SER A 11 14.22 6.07 12.90
CA SER A 11 15.44 6.01 12.09
C SER A 11 15.76 4.61 11.57
N GLN A 12 15.08 3.58 12.03
CA GLN A 12 15.32 2.19 11.64
C GLN A 12 15.00 1.93 10.16
N GLY A 13 15.70 0.98 9.56
CA GLY A 13 15.53 0.61 8.16
C GLY A 13 15.75 1.82 7.24
N GLU A 14 14.76 2.10 6.40
CA GLU A 14 14.77 3.25 5.47
C GLU A 14 14.64 4.62 6.16
N GLY A 15 14.24 4.64 7.42
CA GLY A 15 13.94 5.88 8.14
C GLY A 15 12.86 6.73 7.45
N GLY A 16 11.89 6.10 6.79
CA GLY A 16 10.85 6.75 6.00
C GLY A 16 9.52 6.93 6.73
N GLY A 17 8.49 7.34 6.00
CA GLY A 17 7.14 7.50 6.54
C GLY A 17 6.39 6.17 6.80
N GLN A 18 6.95 5.04 6.37
CA GLN A 18 6.34 3.72 6.53
C GLN A 18 6.22 3.33 8.01
N ILE A 19 7.29 3.49 8.78
CA ILE A 19 7.30 3.22 10.24
C ILE A 19 6.12 3.89 10.91
N LEU A 20 5.92 5.17 10.60
CA LEU A 20 4.87 5.98 11.21
C LEU A 20 3.47 5.45 10.84
N ARG A 21 3.22 5.15 9.58
CA ARG A 21 1.91 4.62 9.14
C ARG A 21 1.59 3.29 9.82
N THR A 22 2.53 2.35 9.82
CA THR A 22 2.36 1.05 10.46
C THR A 22 2.16 1.18 11.96
N ALA A 23 2.96 2.01 12.64
CA ALA A 23 2.86 2.22 14.08
C ALA A 23 1.52 2.84 14.49
N ILE A 24 1.04 3.87 13.77
CA ILE A 24 -0.24 4.53 14.04
C ILE A 24 -1.41 3.57 13.81
N SER A 25 -1.41 2.80 12.71
CA SER A 25 -2.45 1.82 12.44
C SER A 25 -2.50 0.72 13.50
N LEU A 26 -1.35 0.19 13.90
CA LEU A 26 -1.26 -0.83 14.97
C LEU A 26 -1.69 -0.26 16.33
N SER A 27 -1.27 0.94 16.68
CA SER A 27 -1.69 1.62 17.90
C SER A 27 -3.21 1.72 17.95
N ALA A 28 -3.85 2.16 16.87
CA ALA A 28 -5.30 2.27 16.76
C ALA A 28 -6.01 0.92 16.95
N VAL A 29 -5.49 -0.16 16.36
CA VAL A 29 -6.09 -1.50 16.44
C VAL A 29 -5.88 -2.15 17.81
N THR A 30 -4.69 -1.97 18.41
CA THR A 30 -4.30 -2.66 19.65
C THR A 30 -4.66 -1.89 20.93
N GLY A 31 -5.08 -0.61 20.81
CA GLY A 31 -5.29 0.28 21.94
C GLY A 31 -3.99 0.70 22.67
N LYS A 32 -2.82 0.29 22.18
CA LYS A 32 -1.52 0.59 22.81
C LYS A 32 -1.06 1.99 22.45
N PRO A 33 -0.75 2.87 23.42
CA PRO A 33 -0.15 4.17 23.13
C PRO A 33 1.29 3.97 22.61
N ILE A 34 1.67 4.80 21.66
CA ILE A 34 3.01 4.77 21.05
C ILE A 34 3.69 6.12 21.10
N GLU A 35 5.02 6.11 21.11
CA GLU A 35 5.86 7.27 20.86
C GLU A 35 6.86 6.91 19.77
N VAL A 36 6.80 7.64 18.65
CA VAL A 36 7.76 7.47 17.54
C VAL A 36 8.74 8.62 17.59
N ASN A 37 10.02 8.31 17.73
CA ASN A 37 11.14 9.27 17.74
C ASN A 37 11.92 9.19 16.42
N ASN A 38 12.82 10.13 16.17
CA ASN A 38 13.71 10.16 15.00
C ASN A 38 12.95 10.03 13.67
N ILE A 39 11.78 10.65 13.58
CA ILE A 39 10.91 10.54 12.40
C ILE A 39 11.64 11.06 11.17
N ARG A 40 11.86 10.17 10.19
CA ARG A 40 12.53 10.47 8.92
C ARG A 40 13.93 11.07 9.07
N ALA A 41 14.67 10.69 10.11
CA ALA A 41 16.00 11.23 10.42
C ALA A 41 17.01 11.04 9.26
N LYS A 42 16.86 9.97 8.45
CA LYS A 42 17.75 9.68 7.30
C LYS A 42 17.31 10.36 5.99
N ARG A 43 16.32 11.24 6.00
CA ARG A 43 15.84 11.94 4.80
C ARG A 43 16.40 13.36 4.74
N ALA A 44 16.60 13.88 3.55
CA ALA A 44 17.06 15.26 3.33
C ALA A 44 16.24 16.32 4.09
N ASN A 45 14.98 16.02 4.33
CA ASN A 45 14.11 16.83 5.15
C ASN A 45 13.51 15.97 6.27
N PRO A 46 14.09 15.89 7.45
CA PRO A 46 13.60 15.10 8.57
C PRO A 46 12.21 15.55 9.07
N GLY A 47 11.63 14.75 9.95
CA GLY A 47 10.37 15.03 10.61
C GLY A 47 9.11 14.83 9.76
N LEU A 48 7.97 15.12 10.35
CA LEU A 48 6.65 14.99 9.75
C LEU A 48 6.48 15.86 8.51
N ARG A 49 5.74 15.37 7.52
CA ARG A 49 5.33 16.11 6.33
C ARG A 49 3.81 16.14 6.23
N PRO A 50 3.21 17.06 5.45
CA PRO A 50 1.76 17.18 5.36
C PRO A 50 1.02 15.86 5.12
N GLN A 51 1.52 15.01 4.21
CA GLN A 51 0.93 13.69 3.92
C GLN A 51 0.95 12.72 5.12
N HIS A 52 1.99 12.78 5.99
CA HIS A 52 2.03 11.97 7.20
C HIS A 52 1.01 12.48 8.22
N MET A 53 0.92 13.80 8.35
CA MET A 53 -0.07 14.44 9.23
C MET A 53 -1.50 14.11 8.80
N ALA A 54 -1.79 14.07 7.51
CA ALA A 54 -3.08 13.66 6.98
C ALA A 54 -3.44 12.23 7.44
N GLY A 55 -2.54 11.26 7.27
CA GLY A 55 -2.74 9.88 7.73
C GLY A 55 -2.94 9.76 9.25
N ILE A 56 -2.20 10.56 10.04
CA ILE A 56 -2.35 10.56 11.50
C ILE A 56 -3.68 11.17 11.91
N ARG A 57 -4.05 12.32 11.33
CA ARG A 57 -5.31 13.02 11.66
C ARG A 57 -6.51 12.14 11.39
N ILE A 58 -6.58 11.52 10.21
CA ILE A 58 -7.74 10.67 9.89
C ILE A 58 -7.87 9.49 10.86
N ILE A 59 -6.77 8.85 11.26
CA ILE A 59 -6.83 7.78 12.27
C ILE A 59 -7.17 8.35 13.65
N ALA A 60 -6.65 9.52 14.01
CA ALA A 60 -6.98 10.17 15.28
C ALA A 60 -8.46 10.53 15.36
N ASP A 61 -9.03 11.07 14.30
CA ASP A 61 -10.46 11.39 14.22
C ASP A 61 -11.33 10.13 14.30
N LEU A 62 -10.98 9.09 13.54
CA LEU A 62 -11.74 7.83 13.52
C LEU A 62 -11.70 7.06 14.84
N PHE A 63 -10.57 7.08 15.54
CA PHE A 63 -10.36 6.33 16.80
C PHE A 63 -10.36 7.24 18.03
N HIS A 64 -10.83 8.48 17.92
CA HIS A 64 -10.86 9.48 19.01
C HIS A 64 -9.53 9.56 19.77
N ALA A 65 -8.41 9.48 19.02
CA ALA A 65 -7.09 9.41 19.61
C ALA A 65 -6.57 10.78 20.02
N LYS A 66 -5.82 10.81 21.12
CA LYS A 66 -5.02 11.97 21.54
C LYS A 66 -3.64 11.88 20.91
N PHE A 67 -3.10 13.01 20.52
CA PHE A 67 -1.74 13.08 19.97
C PHE A 67 -1.00 14.31 20.49
N GLU A 68 0.32 14.22 20.56
CA GLU A 68 1.22 15.33 20.91
C GLU A 68 2.19 15.56 19.74
N ASN A 69 2.56 16.84 19.53
CA ASN A 69 3.57 17.28 18.56
C ASN A 69 3.23 17.03 17.09
N LEU A 70 1.96 17.03 16.70
CA LEU A 70 1.54 16.87 15.29
C LEU A 70 1.71 18.17 14.50
N LYS A 71 2.92 18.49 14.11
CA LYS A 71 3.27 19.66 13.27
C LYS A 71 4.31 19.29 12.20
N VAL A 72 4.37 20.06 11.12
CA VAL A 72 5.39 19.86 10.07
C VAL A 72 6.79 20.00 10.66
N GLY A 73 7.67 19.07 10.29
CA GLY A 73 9.04 19.01 10.78
C GLY A 73 9.21 18.40 12.18
N ALA A 74 8.14 18.00 12.86
CA ALA A 74 8.28 17.31 14.14
C ALA A 74 9.01 15.97 13.98
N GLU A 75 10.05 15.78 14.76
CA GLU A 75 10.89 14.56 14.72
C GLU A 75 10.44 13.49 15.71
N TRP A 76 9.46 13.80 16.52
CA TRP A 76 8.76 12.83 17.36
C TRP A 76 7.28 13.11 17.42
N ILE A 77 6.50 12.07 17.72
CA ILE A 77 5.07 12.16 17.97
C ILE A 77 4.69 11.13 19.02
N ARG A 78 3.75 11.50 19.91
CA ARG A 78 3.03 10.57 20.77
C ARG A 78 1.61 10.43 20.28
N PHE A 79 1.10 9.20 20.23
CA PHE A 79 -0.25 8.89 19.79
C PHE A 79 -0.87 7.89 20.78
N SER A 80 -2.06 8.23 21.26
CA SER A 80 -2.80 7.42 22.23
C SER A 80 -4.24 7.27 21.75
N PRO A 81 -4.60 6.11 21.17
CA PRO A 81 -5.95 5.86 20.68
C PRO A 81 -6.91 5.71 21.88
N SER A 82 -8.20 5.94 21.63
CA SER A 82 -9.27 5.45 22.52
C SER A 82 -9.81 4.13 21.97
N ASP A 83 -10.51 3.38 22.81
CA ASP A 83 -11.11 2.09 22.42
C ASP A 83 -12.37 2.23 21.55
N LYS A 84 -12.69 3.45 21.12
CA LYS A 84 -13.94 3.77 20.43
C LYS A 84 -13.70 4.03 18.95
N PHE A 85 -14.04 3.04 18.13
CA PHE A 85 -14.28 3.23 16.71
C PHE A 85 -15.73 2.86 16.41
N GLU A 86 -16.54 3.87 16.08
CA GLU A 86 -17.99 3.69 15.91
C GLU A 86 -18.38 3.32 14.48
N GLY A 87 -17.45 3.39 13.53
CA GLY A 87 -17.75 3.18 12.11
C GLY A 87 -18.43 4.40 11.47
N GLY A 88 -19.14 4.17 10.36
CA GLY A 88 -19.93 5.22 9.71
C GLY A 88 -19.40 5.68 8.37
N SER A 89 -19.57 6.97 8.06
CA SER A 89 -19.14 7.57 6.79
C SER A 89 -18.36 8.85 7.05
N VAL A 90 -17.21 9.00 6.34
CA VAL A 90 -16.35 10.17 6.47
C VAL A 90 -15.83 10.64 5.11
N LYS A 91 -15.69 11.95 4.95
CA LYS A 91 -14.97 12.57 3.83
C LYS A 91 -13.69 13.20 4.35
N PHE A 92 -12.60 12.94 3.66
CA PHE A 92 -11.28 13.43 4.04
C PHE A 92 -10.55 14.02 2.83
N ASP A 93 -10.13 15.28 2.93
CA ASP A 93 -9.32 15.95 1.93
C ASP A 93 -7.88 16.07 2.43
N ILE A 94 -6.92 15.51 1.66
CA ILE A 94 -5.49 15.63 1.96
C ILE A 94 -5.00 17.07 1.76
N GLY A 95 -5.72 17.88 0.99
CA GLY A 95 -5.43 19.30 0.72
C GLY A 95 -4.29 19.54 -0.27
N THR A 96 -3.71 18.49 -0.82
CA THR A 96 -2.59 18.52 -1.78
C THR A 96 -2.65 17.33 -2.73
N ALA A 97 -1.68 17.19 -3.65
CA ALA A 97 -1.49 15.95 -4.40
C ALA A 97 -0.90 14.80 -3.54
N GLY A 98 -1.11 14.82 -2.23
CA GLY A 98 -0.70 13.73 -1.35
C GLY A 98 -1.40 12.42 -1.71
N SER A 99 -0.69 11.29 -1.48
CA SER A 99 -1.12 9.98 -1.94
C SER A 99 -2.39 9.47 -1.26
N ILE A 100 -3.47 9.33 -2.02
CA ILE A 100 -4.68 8.59 -1.60
C ILE A 100 -4.34 7.12 -1.31
N PRO A 101 -3.62 6.36 -2.18
CA PRO A 101 -3.23 4.99 -1.90
C PRO A 101 -2.59 4.79 -0.53
N LEU A 102 -1.60 5.59 -0.17
CA LEU A 102 -0.91 5.46 1.12
C LEU A 102 -1.81 5.84 2.31
N THR A 103 -2.65 6.86 2.17
CA THR A 103 -3.63 7.25 3.18
C THR A 103 -4.70 6.17 3.35
N LEU A 104 -5.26 5.67 2.24
CA LEU A 104 -6.26 4.60 2.25
C LEU A 104 -5.70 3.32 2.92
N MET A 105 -4.48 2.90 2.59
CA MET A 105 -3.87 1.73 3.21
C MET A 105 -3.63 1.90 4.71
N THR A 106 -3.34 3.11 5.18
CA THR A 106 -3.26 3.40 6.63
C THR A 106 -4.63 3.18 7.31
N VAL A 107 -5.70 3.67 6.67
CA VAL A 107 -7.08 3.51 7.16
C VAL A 107 -7.54 2.06 7.07
N VAL A 108 -7.33 1.40 5.92
CA VAL A 108 -7.67 -0.03 5.73
C VAL A 108 -7.00 -0.89 6.79
N SER A 109 -5.71 -0.67 7.05
CA SER A 109 -4.96 -1.44 8.05
C SER A 109 -5.51 -1.29 9.48
N ALA A 110 -6.06 -0.14 9.83
CA ALA A 110 -6.67 0.08 11.13
C ALA A 110 -8.13 -0.39 11.18
N VAL A 111 -8.94 0.00 10.20
CA VAL A 111 -10.38 -0.22 10.22
C VAL A 111 -10.76 -1.66 9.91
N SER A 112 -10.07 -2.33 8.97
CA SER A 112 -10.39 -3.74 8.66
C SER A 112 -10.20 -4.66 9.87
N LEU A 113 -9.37 -4.29 10.83
CA LEU A 113 -9.10 -5.05 12.04
C LEU A 113 -9.90 -4.55 13.26
N SER A 114 -10.81 -3.62 13.05
CA SER A 114 -11.76 -3.14 14.05
C SER A 114 -13.08 -3.92 14.01
N ASN A 115 -14.08 -3.48 14.77
CA ASN A 115 -15.36 -4.16 14.87
C ASN A 115 -16.46 -3.59 13.94
N ASN A 116 -16.25 -2.41 13.35
CA ASN A 116 -17.24 -1.70 12.58
C ASN A 116 -16.76 -1.41 11.17
N SER A 117 -17.69 -1.25 10.23
CA SER A 117 -17.39 -0.85 8.86
C SER A 117 -17.21 0.67 8.73
N LEU A 118 -16.49 1.08 7.70
CA LEU A 118 -16.30 2.49 7.34
C LEU A 118 -16.58 2.69 5.85
N GLN A 119 -17.35 3.71 5.52
CA GLN A 119 -17.38 4.30 4.19
C GLN A 119 -16.51 5.55 4.20
N ILE A 120 -15.55 5.63 3.29
CA ILE A 120 -14.66 6.78 3.23
C ILE A 120 -14.53 7.31 1.81
N GLU A 121 -14.59 8.64 1.67
CA GLU A 121 -14.24 9.36 0.46
C GLU A 121 -12.98 10.16 0.73
N ILE A 122 -11.92 9.91 -0.07
CA ILE A 122 -10.64 10.61 0.08
C ILE A 122 -10.36 11.44 -1.17
N THR A 123 -10.02 12.72 -0.96
CA THR A 123 -9.55 13.63 -2.01
C THR A 123 -8.04 13.81 -1.95
N GLY A 124 -7.34 13.70 -3.10
CA GLY A 124 -5.87 13.84 -3.17
C GLY A 124 -5.27 13.40 -4.49
N GLY A 125 -4.08 12.82 -4.44
CA GLY A 125 -3.39 12.20 -5.59
C GLY A 125 -3.66 10.70 -5.68
N THR A 126 -4.16 10.23 -6.83
CA THR A 126 -4.40 8.79 -7.05
C THR A 126 -3.16 8.07 -7.56
N ASP A 127 -2.34 8.77 -8.37
CA ASP A 127 -1.17 8.23 -9.05
C ASP A 127 -0.04 9.26 -8.96
N VAL A 128 0.75 9.15 -7.91
CA VAL A 128 1.80 10.12 -7.58
C VAL A 128 3.12 9.42 -7.27
N LYS A 129 4.23 10.16 -7.39
CA LYS A 129 5.57 9.63 -7.19
C LYS A 129 5.77 9.03 -5.79
N ALA A 130 6.53 7.95 -5.70
CA ALA A 130 6.82 7.21 -4.46
C ALA A 130 5.57 6.69 -3.73
N SER A 131 4.56 6.33 -4.50
CA SER A 131 3.31 5.71 -4.07
C SER A 131 2.90 4.64 -5.09
N PRO A 132 2.23 3.56 -4.69
CA PRO A 132 1.54 2.70 -5.64
C PRO A 132 0.45 3.49 -6.35
N THR A 133 0.09 3.07 -7.55
CA THR A 133 -1.08 3.61 -8.27
C THR A 133 -2.38 3.16 -7.59
N ILE A 134 -3.46 3.92 -7.79
CA ILE A 134 -4.75 3.50 -7.24
C ILE A 134 -5.25 2.20 -7.89
N ASP A 135 -4.91 1.96 -9.15
CA ASP A 135 -5.24 0.70 -9.82
C ASP A 135 -4.52 -0.50 -9.21
N TYR A 136 -3.29 -0.33 -8.73
CA TYR A 136 -2.59 -1.35 -7.97
C TYR A 136 -3.32 -1.67 -6.65
N ILE A 137 -3.75 -0.66 -5.90
CA ILE A 137 -4.55 -0.88 -4.69
C ILE A 137 -5.86 -1.62 -5.02
N LYS A 138 -6.56 -1.21 -6.08
CA LYS A 138 -7.84 -1.81 -6.50
C LYS A 138 -7.70 -3.25 -6.96
N ASN A 139 -6.72 -3.53 -7.83
CA ASN A 139 -6.66 -4.79 -8.58
C ASN A 139 -5.69 -5.81 -8.00
N VAL A 140 -4.73 -5.39 -7.17
CA VAL A 140 -3.77 -6.27 -6.52
C VAL A 140 -4.05 -6.34 -5.01
N VAL A 141 -3.97 -5.23 -4.30
CA VAL A 141 -4.05 -5.23 -2.83
C VAL A 141 -5.44 -5.61 -2.34
N ALA A 142 -6.50 -4.94 -2.81
CA ALA A 142 -7.86 -5.19 -2.33
C ALA A 142 -8.31 -6.64 -2.62
N LYS A 143 -7.91 -7.19 -3.76
CA LYS A 143 -8.20 -8.58 -4.11
C LYS A 143 -7.39 -9.57 -3.28
N SER A 144 -6.12 -9.29 -3.02
CA SER A 144 -5.27 -10.14 -2.17
C SER A 144 -5.72 -10.13 -0.71
N TYR A 145 -6.25 -9.03 -0.22
CA TYR A 145 -6.81 -8.95 1.13
C TYR A 145 -7.99 -9.90 1.36
N LEU A 146 -8.75 -10.25 0.31
CA LEU A 146 -9.82 -11.24 0.41
C LEU A 146 -9.30 -12.61 0.85
N SER A 147 -8.11 -13.01 0.43
CA SER A 147 -7.49 -14.30 0.82
C SER A 147 -7.10 -14.32 2.31
N ILE A 148 -6.97 -13.15 2.92
CA ILE A 148 -6.71 -12.99 4.36
C ILE A 148 -8.02 -12.80 5.14
N GLY A 149 -9.18 -12.77 4.45
CA GLY A 149 -10.50 -12.53 5.04
C GLY A 149 -10.84 -11.06 5.25
N ALA A 150 -9.97 -10.13 4.85
CA ALA A 150 -10.23 -8.70 4.91
C ALA A 150 -10.81 -8.20 3.58
N LYS A 151 -11.83 -7.36 3.65
CA LYS A 151 -12.53 -6.86 2.45
C LYS A 151 -12.65 -5.35 2.46
N PHE A 152 -12.21 -4.73 1.39
CA PHE A 152 -12.48 -3.31 1.09
C PHE A 152 -12.65 -3.09 -0.42
N THR A 153 -13.38 -2.05 -0.80
CA THR A 153 -13.58 -1.64 -2.19
C THR A 153 -12.73 -0.42 -2.52
N VAL A 154 -12.49 -0.17 -3.80
CA VAL A 154 -11.83 1.03 -4.30
C VAL A 154 -12.57 1.50 -5.54
N ASP A 155 -13.31 2.60 -5.42
CA ASP A 155 -14.06 3.20 -6.50
C ASP A 155 -13.46 4.56 -6.84
N VAL A 156 -12.83 4.66 -8.02
CA VAL A 156 -12.17 5.87 -8.48
C VAL A 156 -13.20 6.73 -9.20
N LEU A 157 -13.60 7.83 -8.56
CA LEU A 157 -14.56 8.77 -9.15
C LEU A 157 -13.86 9.82 -10.03
N LYS A 158 -12.60 10.15 -9.68
CA LYS A 158 -11.79 11.12 -10.40
C LYS A 158 -10.33 10.84 -10.17
N ARG A 159 -9.50 10.95 -11.22
CA ARG A 159 -8.04 10.81 -11.09
C ARG A 159 -7.41 12.08 -10.52
N GLY A 160 -6.35 11.90 -9.74
CA GLY A 160 -5.55 12.97 -9.18
C GLY A 160 -4.08 12.77 -9.46
N TYR A 161 -3.48 13.70 -10.22
CA TYR A 161 -2.05 13.73 -10.56
C TYR A 161 -1.38 14.97 -9.98
N TYR A 162 -0.07 14.90 -9.80
CA TYR A 162 0.72 16.09 -9.47
C TYR A 162 0.63 17.14 -10.60
N PRO A 163 0.61 18.48 -10.31
CA PRO A 163 0.79 19.07 -8.98
C PRO A 163 -0.50 19.26 -8.16
N LYS A 164 -1.69 19.32 -8.79
CA LYS A 164 -2.92 19.74 -8.10
C LYS A 164 -3.61 18.63 -7.30
N GLY A 165 -3.37 17.35 -7.61
CA GLY A 165 -4.14 16.27 -7.03
C GLY A 165 -5.61 16.34 -7.43
N GLY A 166 -6.50 16.51 -6.47
CA GLY A 166 -7.94 16.66 -6.69
C GLY A 166 -8.63 15.41 -7.24
N GLY A 167 -7.98 14.25 -7.15
CA GLY A 167 -8.60 12.96 -7.38
C GLY A 167 -9.55 12.62 -6.24
N VAL A 168 -10.58 11.82 -6.52
CA VAL A 168 -11.58 11.40 -5.54
C VAL A 168 -11.74 9.89 -5.61
N VAL A 169 -11.58 9.25 -4.47
CA VAL A 169 -11.72 7.79 -4.32
C VAL A 169 -12.67 7.51 -3.18
N GLN A 170 -13.64 6.63 -3.42
CA GLN A 170 -14.51 6.07 -2.39
C GLN A 170 -14.07 4.65 -2.05
N SER A 171 -14.18 4.29 -0.78
CA SER A 171 -13.87 2.95 -0.28
C SER A 171 -14.86 2.56 0.80
N THR A 172 -15.34 1.32 0.76
CA THR A 172 -16.06 0.69 1.85
C THR A 172 -15.14 -0.36 2.45
N ILE A 173 -14.83 -0.23 3.74
CA ILE A 173 -13.94 -1.13 4.49
C ILE A 173 -14.81 -1.93 5.45
N MET A 174 -14.77 -3.25 5.34
CA MET A 174 -15.52 -4.18 6.18
C MET A 174 -14.65 -4.70 7.32
N PRO A 175 -15.22 -4.94 8.51
CA PRO A 175 -14.46 -5.51 9.63
C PRO A 175 -14.07 -6.96 9.34
N CYS A 176 -12.83 -7.31 9.68
CA CYS A 176 -12.29 -8.66 9.66
C CYS A 176 -11.88 -9.04 11.08
N LYS A 177 -12.76 -9.69 11.82
CA LYS A 177 -12.52 -10.04 13.23
C LYS A 177 -11.35 -11.00 13.45
N LYS A 178 -11.01 -11.80 12.45
CA LYS A 178 -9.95 -12.79 12.51
C LYS A 178 -9.27 -12.88 11.14
N PRO A 179 -8.19 -12.14 10.92
CA PRO A 179 -7.40 -12.31 9.71
C PRO A 179 -6.93 -13.76 9.59
N GLY A 180 -7.05 -14.31 8.39
CA GLY A 180 -6.55 -15.65 8.09
C GLY A 180 -5.04 -15.67 7.90
N THR A 181 -4.46 -16.86 8.06
CA THR A 181 -3.07 -17.12 7.66
C THR A 181 -2.99 -17.50 6.20
N ILE A 182 -1.83 -17.32 5.59
CA ILE A 182 -1.51 -17.76 4.24
C ILE A 182 -0.32 -18.72 4.24
N GLU A 183 -0.39 -19.76 3.40
CA GLU A 183 0.69 -20.71 3.17
C GLU A 183 0.92 -20.81 1.67
N LEU A 184 1.81 -19.96 1.13
CA LEU A 184 1.99 -19.75 -0.30
C LEU A 184 3.46 -19.80 -0.67
N LEU A 185 3.94 -21.00 -0.97
CA LEU A 185 5.34 -21.27 -1.33
C LEU A 185 5.54 -21.61 -2.80
N ALA A 186 4.48 -21.98 -3.49
CA ALA A 186 4.47 -22.21 -4.94
C ALA A 186 3.20 -21.64 -5.54
N THR A 187 3.24 -21.26 -6.80
CA THR A 187 2.08 -20.71 -7.51
C THR A 187 2.20 -20.91 -9.01
N GLY A 188 1.06 -21.14 -9.67
CA GLY A 188 0.85 -20.82 -11.07
C GLY A 188 0.25 -19.41 -11.20
N TYR A 189 0.46 -18.79 -12.34
CA TYR A 189 -0.13 -17.48 -12.63
C TYR A 189 -1.09 -17.57 -13.79
N LEU A 190 -2.25 -16.92 -13.67
CA LEU A 190 -3.15 -16.72 -14.79
C LEU A 190 -2.55 -15.71 -15.77
N GLU A 191 -3.09 -15.67 -16.97
CA GLU A 191 -2.70 -14.69 -17.97
C GLU A 191 -2.77 -13.25 -17.39
N PRO A 192 -1.72 -12.43 -17.56
CA PRO A 192 -1.69 -11.09 -17.03
C PRO A 192 -2.73 -10.18 -17.71
N LYS A 193 -3.09 -9.13 -17.01
CA LYS A 193 -3.94 -8.03 -17.48
C LYS A 193 -3.16 -6.73 -17.43
N ILE A 194 -3.46 -5.83 -18.38
CA ILE A 194 -2.86 -4.50 -18.43
C ILE A 194 -3.95 -3.44 -18.39
N ILE A 195 -3.83 -2.49 -17.49
CA ILE A 195 -4.68 -1.28 -17.43
C ILE A 195 -3.77 -0.08 -17.56
N SER A 196 -4.05 0.79 -18.54
CA SER A 196 -3.35 2.06 -18.67
C SER A 196 -4.36 3.20 -18.80
N VAL A 197 -4.16 4.23 -17.98
CA VAL A 197 -5.09 5.35 -17.84
C VAL A 197 -4.37 6.67 -18.10
N CYS A 198 -5.03 7.56 -18.82
CA CYS A 198 -4.61 8.94 -19.01
C CYS A 198 -5.68 9.90 -18.47
N GLY A 199 -5.23 11.02 -17.88
CA GLY A 199 -6.07 12.17 -17.55
C GLY A 199 -5.51 13.42 -18.23
N GLN A 200 -6.35 14.18 -18.94
CA GLN A 200 -5.95 15.38 -19.70
C GLN A 200 -4.75 15.17 -20.67
N LEU A 201 -4.52 13.94 -21.08
CA LEU A 201 -3.53 13.58 -22.08
C LEU A 201 -4.22 12.74 -23.18
N PRO A 202 -3.70 12.75 -24.41
CA PRO A 202 -4.26 11.94 -25.48
C PRO A 202 -4.18 10.44 -25.19
N VAL A 203 -5.21 9.68 -25.52
CA VAL A 203 -5.30 8.23 -25.23
C VAL A 203 -4.18 7.42 -25.92
N HIS A 204 -3.55 7.93 -26.98
CA HIS A 204 -2.44 7.25 -27.62
C HIS A 204 -1.23 7.06 -26.68
N ILE A 205 -1.10 7.89 -25.62
CA ILE A 205 -0.07 7.73 -24.58
C ILE A 205 -0.30 6.42 -23.82
N ALA A 206 -1.55 6.15 -23.36
CA ALA A 206 -1.91 4.90 -22.71
C ALA A 206 -1.69 3.70 -23.65
N LYS A 207 -2.05 3.83 -24.94
CA LYS A 207 -1.82 2.78 -25.93
C LYS A 207 -0.32 2.48 -26.14
N ARG A 208 0.55 3.50 -26.18
CA ARG A 208 2.01 3.32 -26.27
C ARG A 208 2.60 2.67 -25.01
N GLN A 209 2.07 3.01 -23.83
CA GLN A 209 2.44 2.33 -22.58
C GLN A 209 2.10 0.83 -22.65
N ILE A 210 0.88 0.49 -23.08
CA ILE A 210 0.47 -0.91 -23.27
C ILE A 210 1.35 -1.62 -24.28
N SER A 211 1.58 -1.04 -25.45
CA SER A 211 2.40 -1.66 -26.50
C SER A 211 3.80 -2.01 -26.00
N SER A 212 4.44 -1.11 -25.24
CA SER A 212 5.77 -1.37 -24.71
C SER A 212 5.77 -2.39 -23.57
N ALA A 213 4.70 -2.45 -22.77
CA ALA A 213 4.54 -3.50 -21.76
C ALA A 213 4.35 -4.88 -22.41
N LEU A 214 3.52 -4.98 -23.48
CA LEU A 214 3.34 -6.22 -24.25
C LEU A 214 4.66 -6.71 -24.82
N ILE A 215 5.44 -5.84 -25.48
CA ILE A 215 6.76 -6.19 -26.01
C ILE A 215 7.70 -6.73 -24.90
N ALA A 216 7.62 -6.16 -23.70
CA ALA A 216 8.45 -6.62 -22.59
C ALA A 216 8.01 -8.00 -22.06
N LEU A 217 6.70 -8.29 -22.04
CA LEU A 217 6.15 -9.59 -21.66
C LEU A 217 6.47 -10.67 -22.70
N GLU A 218 6.31 -10.37 -23.99
CA GLU A 218 6.60 -11.29 -25.09
C GLU A 218 8.06 -11.78 -25.12
N LYS A 219 9.01 -10.93 -24.71
CA LYS A 219 10.44 -11.32 -24.58
C LYS A 219 10.70 -12.41 -23.55
N THR A 220 9.73 -12.70 -22.70
CA THR A 220 9.78 -13.74 -21.66
C THR A 220 8.71 -14.83 -21.89
N ASP A 221 8.22 -14.94 -23.14
CA ASP A 221 7.17 -15.89 -23.55
C ASP A 221 5.84 -15.77 -22.75
N ILE A 222 5.60 -14.61 -22.14
CA ILE A 222 4.34 -14.34 -21.42
C ILE A 222 3.38 -13.62 -22.35
N ARG A 223 2.26 -14.28 -22.65
CA ARG A 223 1.17 -13.71 -23.45
C ARG A 223 0.24 -12.85 -22.58
N CYS A 224 -0.29 -11.80 -23.19
CA CYS A 224 -1.30 -10.95 -22.58
C CYS A 224 -2.30 -10.51 -23.65
N SER A 225 -3.51 -10.99 -23.60
CA SER A 225 -4.61 -10.63 -24.52
C SER A 225 -5.60 -9.64 -23.91
N ASN A 226 -5.59 -9.48 -22.58
CA ASN A 226 -6.54 -8.63 -21.86
C ASN A 226 -5.88 -7.31 -21.43
N TYR A 227 -6.15 -6.24 -22.19
CA TYR A 227 -5.64 -4.91 -21.86
C TYR A 227 -6.63 -3.81 -22.19
N THR A 228 -6.59 -2.73 -21.40
CA THR A 228 -7.49 -1.58 -21.53
C THR A 228 -6.70 -0.27 -21.48
N ALA A 229 -6.95 0.61 -22.46
CA ALA A 229 -6.51 2.00 -22.46
C ALA A 229 -7.72 2.91 -22.25
N SER A 230 -7.70 3.76 -21.23
CA SER A 230 -8.83 4.65 -20.92
C SER A 230 -8.40 6.11 -20.72
N LEU A 231 -9.39 6.99 -20.95
CA LEU A 231 -9.31 8.39 -20.54
C LEU A 231 -10.24 8.59 -19.35
N GLU A 232 -9.71 9.16 -18.27
CA GLU A 232 -10.48 9.44 -17.07
C GLU A 232 -10.37 10.91 -16.68
N SER A 233 -11.39 11.40 -15.98
CA SER A 233 -11.43 12.80 -15.54
C SER A 233 -10.30 13.09 -14.53
N SER A 234 -9.60 14.21 -14.70
CA SER A 234 -8.58 14.72 -13.79
C SER A 234 -8.46 16.24 -13.89
N ILE A 235 -7.83 16.87 -12.87
CA ILE A 235 -7.53 18.30 -12.88
C ILE A 235 -6.17 18.58 -13.52
N SER A 236 -5.21 17.68 -13.32
CA SER A 236 -3.87 17.79 -13.89
C SER A 236 -3.64 16.71 -14.94
N PRO A 237 -2.83 16.96 -15.97
CA PRO A 237 -2.42 15.90 -16.89
C PRO A 237 -1.60 14.84 -16.16
N GLY A 238 -1.80 13.58 -16.54
CA GLY A 238 -1.05 12.46 -15.99
C GLY A 238 -1.43 11.14 -16.64
N SER A 239 -0.66 10.12 -16.36
CA SER A 239 -0.93 8.74 -16.80
C SER A 239 -0.35 7.73 -15.84
N SER A 240 -0.93 6.54 -15.84
CA SER A 240 -0.45 5.39 -15.08
C SER A 240 -0.71 4.11 -15.84
N ILE A 241 0.06 3.07 -15.54
CA ILE A 241 -0.12 1.73 -16.05
C ILE A 241 0.09 0.72 -14.94
N LEU A 242 -0.71 -0.34 -14.96
CA LEU A 242 -0.60 -1.53 -14.12
C LEU A 242 -0.57 -2.77 -15.01
N VAL A 243 0.40 -3.65 -14.77
CA VAL A 243 0.45 -5.04 -15.26
C VAL A 243 0.25 -5.94 -14.06
N TYR A 244 -0.74 -6.85 -14.08
CA TYR A 244 -1.04 -7.69 -12.93
C TYR A 244 -1.63 -9.03 -13.33
N SER A 245 -1.50 -10.02 -12.46
CA SER A 245 -2.08 -11.35 -12.60
C SER A 245 -2.57 -11.88 -11.27
N ALA A 246 -3.57 -12.74 -11.32
CA ALA A 246 -3.96 -13.58 -10.19
C ALA A 246 -3.08 -14.83 -10.14
N SER A 247 -2.78 -15.32 -8.95
CA SER A 247 -2.30 -16.68 -8.74
C SER A 247 -3.45 -17.65 -8.58
N ASP A 248 -3.15 -18.95 -8.71
CA ASP A 248 -4.15 -20.03 -8.52
C ASP A 248 -4.74 -20.05 -7.11
N PHE A 249 -4.09 -19.42 -6.14
CA PHE A 249 -4.49 -19.36 -4.74
C PHE A 249 -5.14 -18.03 -4.31
N GLY A 250 -5.55 -17.20 -5.28
CA GLY A 250 -6.29 -15.97 -5.02
C GLY A 250 -5.46 -14.77 -4.55
N LEU A 251 -4.14 -14.88 -4.44
CA LEU A 251 -3.28 -13.71 -4.35
C LEU A 251 -2.99 -13.15 -5.73
N TYR A 252 -2.66 -11.86 -5.75
CA TYR A 252 -2.34 -11.13 -6.95
C TYR A 252 -0.91 -10.60 -6.89
N VAL A 253 -0.27 -10.53 -8.04
CA VAL A 253 1.02 -9.85 -8.22
C VAL A 253 0.85 -8.75 -9.24
N GLY A 254 1.57 -7.65 -9.06
CA GLY A 254 1.49 -6.51 -9.96
C GLY A 254 2.81 -5.77 -10.11
N GLY A 255 2.87 -4.99 -11.19
CA GLY A 255 3.91 -4.01 -11.42
C GLY A 255 3.27 -2.78 -12.02
N ASP A 256 3.43 -1.63 -11.40
CA ASP A 256 2.86 -0.37 -11.84
C ASP A 256 3.92 0.70 -12.14
N SER A 257 3.55 1.69 -12.90
CA SER A 257 4.37 2.87 -13.15
C SER A 257 3.51 4.07 -13.51
N ILE A 258 4.02 5.26 -13.23
CA ILE A 258 3.37 6.54 -13.57
C ILE A 258 4.13 7.29 -14.64
N GLY A 259 3.40 8.05 -15.45
CA GLY A 259 3.98 9.04 -16.35
C GLY A 259 4.52 10.23 -15.56
N GLU A 260 5.68 10.71 -15.98
CA GLU A 260 6.30 11.93 -15.46
C GLU A 260 6.70 12.83 -16.62
N LEU A 261 6.80 14.12 -16.39
CA LEU A 261 7.28 15.05 -17.42
C LEU A 261 8.68 14.64 -17.91
N GLY A 262 8.84 14.53 -19.22
CA GLY A 262 10.07 14.06 -19.85
C GLY A 262 10.27 12.55 -19.89
N LYS A 263 9.42 11.75 -19.23
CA LYS A 263 9.47 10.28 -19.28
C LYS A 263 8.65 9.77 -20.46
N ARG A 264 9.28 9.04 -21.38
CA ARG A 264 8.60 8.48 -22.56
C ARG A 264 7.55 7.45 -22.16
N ALA A 265 6.43 7.41 -22.87
CA ALA A 265 5.35 6.45 -22.62
C ALA A 265 5.84 4.99 -22.65
N GLU A 266 6.75 4.69 -23.57
CA GLU A 266 7.36 3.35 -23.69
C GLU A 266 8.17 2.99 -22.45
N ALA A 267 8.89 3.94 -21.85
CA ALA A 267 9.65 3.71 -20.62
C ALA A 267 8.72 3.41 -19.45
N VAL A 268 7.57 4.08 -19.39
CA VAL A 268 6.54 3.85 -18.35
C VAL A 268 5.98 2.43 -18.45
N GLY A 269 5.57 2.00 -19.66
CA GLY A 269 5.04 0.65 -19.88
C GLY A 269 6.08 -0.45 -19.62
N THR A 270 7.31 -0.25 -20.13
CA THR A 270 8.41 -1.21 -19.90
C THR A 270 8.74 -1.34 -18.40
N GLU A 271 8.72 -0.25 -17.64
CA GLU A 271 8.99 -0.27 -16.19
C GLU A 271 7.94 -1.08 -15.44
N ALA A 272 6.64 -0.87 -15.72
CA ALA A 272 5.56 -1.63 -15.11
C ALA A 272 5.69 -3.13 -15.41
N ALA A 273 5.93 -3.49 -16.66
CA ALA A 273 6.16 -4.88 -17.07
C ALA A 273 7.37 -5.50 -16.36
N LYS A 274 8.49 -4.78 -16.25
CA LYS A 274 9.69 -5.26 -15.56
C LYS A 274 9.43 -5.55 -14.08
N ARG A 275 8.70 -4.66 -13.39
CA ARG A 275 8.31 -4.86 -11.97
C ARG A 275 7.43 -6.10 -11.81
N PHE A 276 6.49 -6.32 -12.71
CA PHE A 276 5.67 -7.52 -12.74
C PHE A 276 6.52 -8.78 -12.99
N LEU A 277 7.37 -8.75 -14.02
CA LEU A 277 8.24 -9.87 -14.40
C LEU A 277 9.24 -10.24 -13.31
N GLU A 278 9.70 -9.30 -12.50
CA GLU A 278 10.56 -9.58 -11.32
C GLU A 278 9.94 -10.67 -10.43
N SER A 279 8.65 -10.56 -10.15
CA SER A 279 7.93 -11.53 -9.32
C SER A 279 7.71 -12.86 -10.05
N ILE A 280 7.28 -12.80 -11.32
CA ILE A 280 6.97 -14.00 -12.09
C ILE A 280 8.21 -14.86 -12.31
N LEU A 281 9.33 -14.27 -12.72
CA LEU A 281 10.56 -14.99 -13.03
C LEU A 281 11.23 -15.57 -11.76
N ALA A 282 11.03 -14.93 -10.62
CA ALA A 282 11.47 -15.43 -9.32
C ALA A 282 10.51 -16.48 -8.71
N GLN A 283 9.42 -16.82 -9.39
CA GLN A 283 8.34 -17.66 -8.85
C GLN A 283 7.84 -17.17 -7.47
N ALA A 284 7.82 -15.85 -7.28
CA ALA A 284 7.35 -15.23 -6.08
C ALA A 284 5.82 -15.32 -6.01
N THR A 285 5.26 -15.58 -4.85
CA THR A 285 3.80 -15.67 -4.64
C THR A 285 3.18 -14.32 -4.27
N VAL A 286 4.03 -13.37 -3.91
CA VAL A 286 3.67 -11.99 -3.54
C VAL A 286 4.72 -11.06 -4.16
N ASP A 287 4.31 -9.99 -4.80
CA ASP A 287 5.25 -8.99 -5.30
C ASP A 287 5.84 -8.14 -4.14
N PRO A 288 6.97 -7.45 -4.37
CA PRO A 288 7.67 -6.73 -3.30
C PRO A 288 6.87 -5.61 -2.63
N PHE A 289 5.87 -5.03 -3.31
CA PHE A 289 5.02 -3.97 -2.73
C PHE A 289 3.86 -4.54 -1.92
N LEU A 290 3.21 -5.60 -2.42
CA LEU A 290 2.17 -6.31 -1.68
C LEU A 290 2.75 -6.94 -0.41
N ALA A 291 4.00 -7.43 -0.46
CA ALA A 291 4.69 -8.02 0.69
C ALA A 291 4.73 -7.08 1.89
N ASP A 292 4.92 -5.77 1.67
CA ASP A 292 4.88 -4.78 2.74
C ASP A 292 3.48 -4.61 3.33
N MET A 293 2.47 -4.61 2.47
CA MET A 293 1.11 -4.21 2.81
C MET A 293 0.35 -5.28 3.56
N ILE A 294 0.71 -6.56 3.38
CA ILE A 294 0.06 -7.68 4.07
C ILE A 294 0.69 -8.01 5.43
N VAL A 295 1.84 -7.43 5.79
CA VAL A 295 2.54 -7.70 7.06
C VAL A 295 1.62 -7.47 8.26
N LEU A 296 0.94 -6.33 8.31
CA LEU A 296 0.13 -5.94 9.47
C LEU A 296 -1.04 -6.91 9.72
N PRO A 297 -1.93 -7.23 8.77
CA PRO A 297 -2.98 -8.20 9.01
C PRO A 297 -2.44 -9.61 9.31
N LEU A 298 -1.32 -10.04 8.71
CA LEU A 298 -0.71 -11.33 9.01
C LEU A 298 -0.10 -11.38 10.41
N ALA A 299 0.50 -10.31 10.91
CA ALA A 299 1.02 -10.22 12.26
C ALA A 299 -0.07 -10.27 13.35
N LEU A 300 -1.32 -9.94 12.98
CA LEU A 300 -2.49 -10.00 13.87
C LEU A 300 -3.34 -11.26 13.62
N SER A 301 -2.96 -12.10 12.67
CA SER A 301 -3.58 -13.42 12.50
C SER A 301 -3.15 -14.37 13.63
N LYS A 302 -4.00 -15.38 13.95
CA LYS A 302 -3.62 -16.41 14.90
C LYS A 302 -3.00 -17.58 14.16
N GLY A 303 -1.65 -17.63 14.12
CA GLY A 303 -0.91 -18.72 13.52
C GLY A 303 0.20 -18.24 12.60
N ARG A 304 0.71 -19.17 11.80
CA ARG A 304 1.87 -18.97 10.94
C ARG A 304 1.45 -18.71 9.50
N SER A 305 2.01 -17.66 8.92
CA SER A 305 1.89 -17.36 7.49
C SER A 305 3.24 -17.47 6.82
N ARG A 306 3.28 -18.00 5.58
CA ARG A 306 4.49 -18.06 4.76
C ARG A 306 4.16 -17.68 3.32
N TYR A 307 5.02 -16.87 2.71
CA TYR A 307 4.92 -16.49 1.31
C TYR A 307 6.30 -16.23 0.69
N ARG A 308 6.38 -16.32 -0.63
CA ARG A 308 7.63 -16.14 -1.37
C ARG A 308 7.66 -14.79 -2.07
N ILE A 309 8.82 -14.12 -2.00
CA ILE A 309 9.09 -12.83 -2.64
C ILE A 309 10.35 -12.89 -3.50
N ALA A 310 10.41 -12.06 -4.55
CA ALA A 310 11.57 -11.98 -5.42
C ALA A 310 12.78 -11.34 -4.73
N ARG A 311 12.55 -10.31 -3.91
CA ARG A 311 13.59 -9.59 -3.16
C ARG A 311 13.07 -9.03 -1.85
N VAL A 312 13.97 -8.87 -0.91
CA VAL A 312 13.67 -8.22 0.38
C VAL A 312 13.79 -6.71 0.23
N THR A 313 12.72 -5.99 0.53
CA THR A 313 12.71 -4.52 0.50
C THR A 313 13.01 -3.96 1.90
N GLN A 314 13.55 -2.73 1.95
CA GLN A 314 13.70 -2.02 3.23
C GLN A 314 12.34 -1.70 3.87
N HIS A 315 11.29 -1.52 3.07
CA HIS A 315 9.92 -1.36 3.55
C HIS A 315 9.42 -2.60 4.27
N LEU A 316 9.63 -3.79 3.69
CA LEU A 316 9.26 -5.06 4.32
C LEU A 316 9.99 -5.24 5.67
N LEU A 317 11.30 -5.07 5.69
CA LEU A 317 12.10 -5.17 6.93
C LEU A 317 11.60 -4.20 8.00
N THR A 318 11.34 -2.96 7.60
CA THR A 318 10.80 -1.93 8.48
C THR A 318 9.45 -2.32 9.06
N ASN A 319 8.52 -2.83 8.24
CA ASN A 319 7.20 -3.25 8.69
C ASN A 319 7.27 -4.45 9.64
N LEU A 320 8.07 -5.45 9.30
CA LEU A 320 8.28 -6.62 10.16
C LEU A 320 8.84 -6.24 11.53
N HIS A 321 9.80 -5.31 11.56
CA HIS A 321 10.34 -4.79 12.81
C HIS A 321 9.27 -4.08 13.64
N VAL A 322 8.54 -3.13 13.05
CA VAL A 322 7.52 -2.35 13.78
C VAL A 322 6.39 -3.23 14.31
N VAL A 323 5.92 -4.22 13.53
CA VAL A 323 4.88 -5.13 14.02
C VAL A 323 5.40 -6.02 15.16
N SER A 324 6.66 -6.50 15.07
CA SER A 324 7.28 -7.27 16.16
C SER A 324 7.38 -6.47 17.46
N GLU A 325 7.80 -5.19 17.38
CA GLU A 325 7.90 -4.31 18.55
C GLU A 325 6.53 -4.04 19.22
N ILE A 326 5.48 -3.86 18.42
CA ILE A 326 4.17 -3.45 18.97
C ILE A 326 3.34 -4.65 19.41
N VAL A 327 3.31 -5.73 18.62
CA VAL A 327 2.42 -6.89 18.90
C VAL A 327 3.18 -8.15 19.32
N GLY A 328 4.51 -8.17 19.21
CA GLY A 328 5.33 -9.29 19.66
C GLY A 328 5.33 -10.48 18.70
N CYS A 329 4.90 -10.30 17.44
CA CYS A 329 4.94 -11.37 16.45
C CYS A 329 6.39 -11.77 16.12
N LYS A 330 6.57 -13.04 15.75
CA LYS A 330 7.85 -13.56 15.28
C LYS A 330 7.90 -13.55 13.76
N TYR A 331 9.07 -13.33 13.21
CA TYR A 331 9.27 -13.43 11.75
C TYR A 331 10.65 -13.98 11.40
N SER A 332 10.75 -14.59 10.21
CA SER A 332 12.03 -14.91 9.58
C SER A 332 11.96 -14.62 8.08
N ILE A 333 13.13 -14.43 7.48
CA ILE A 333 13.31 -14.30 6.04
C ILE A 333 14.45 -15.24 5.64
N ASP A 334 14.11 -16.27 4.90
CA ASP A 334 15.05 -17.32 4.51
C ASP A 334 15.26 -17.28 3.00
N GLN A 335 16.52 -17.29 2.55
CA GLN A 335 16.84 -17.32 1.11
C GLN A 335 16.56 -18.72 0.55
N HIS A 336 15.91 -18.77 -0.61
CA HIS A 336 15.53 -20.01 -1.27
C HIS A 336 15.81 -19.90 -2.77
N GLY A 337 16.99 -20.33 -3.20
CA GLY A 337 17.44 -20.13 -4.58
C GLY A 337 17.52 -18.64 -4.95
N GLY A 338 16.82 -18.24 -6.01
CA GLY A 338 16.74 -16.86 -6.49
C GLY A 338 15.64 -16.01 -5.82
N SER A 339 15.01 -16.48 -4.74
CA SER A 339 13.91 -15.83 -4.05
C SER A 339 14.05 -15.95 -2.53
N TYR A 340 13.11 -15.39 -1.78
CA TYR A 340 13.10 -15.42 -0.32
C TYR A 340 11.73 -15.90 0.19
N VAL A 341 11.73 -16.67 1.26
CA VAL A 341 10.52 -17.04 1.99
C VAL A 341 10.42 -16.17 3.24
N VAL A 342 9.32 -15.45 3.35
CA VAL A 342 8.97 -14.68 4.54
C VAL A 342 8.01 -15.51 5.38
N MET A 343 8.31 -15.64 6.67
CA MET A 343 7.46 -16.25 7.67
C MET A 343 7.06 -15.19 8.70
N ILE A 344 5.76 -15.15 9.04
CA ILE A 344 5.20 -14.31 10.10
C ILE A 344 4.33 -15.20 10.99
N GLU A 345 4.55 -15.16 12.30
CA GLU A 345 3.79 -15.90 13.30
C GLU A 345 3.22 -14.89 14.32
N GLY A 346 1.89 -14.70 14.25
CA GLY A 346 1.15 -13.79 15.11
C GLY A 346 0.46 -14.46 16.29
#